data_747080d8c4d39ce015bcadcba00dbec2
#
_entry.id   747080d8c4d39ce015bcadcba00dbec2
#
_cell.length_a   1.000
_cell.length_b   1.000
_cell.length_c   1.000
_cell.angle_alpha   90.00
_cell.angle_beta   90.00
_cell.angle_gamma   90.00
#
_symmetry.space_group_name_H-M   'P 1'
#
loop_
_entity.id
_entity.type
_entity.pdbx_description
1 polymer ?
#
loop_
_entity_poly.entity_id
_entity_poly.type
_entity_poly.pdbx_seq_one_letter_code
_entity_poly.pdbx_strand_id
1 'polypeptide(L)'
;MTVHDTSLASLYKGWDVYQQQLVKAIAPLSADQLALRAAPQLRSIGMIAAHIVGARVRWFHRLMGEGSVDIHLLGIWDRPEAPARSAAELVGGLEDSWQLIQDSLARWTLADLEHIFEGTYGGEEYSITRQWIIWHVIEHDVHHGGEISLTLGVHGLEGLDL
;
A
#
# COMPACT_ATOMS: atom_id res chain seq x y z
N MET A 1 4.51 -27.56 24.54
CA MET A 1 4.05 -27.55 23.14
C MET A 1 4.03 -26.10 22.68
N THR A 2 4.97 -25.71 21.83
CA THR A 2 4.96 -24.40 21.19
C THR A 2 3.78 -24.39 20.23
N VAL A 3 2.80 -23.54 20.48
CA VAL A 3 1.73 -23.25 19.51
C VAL A 3 2.45 -22.59 18.33
N HIS A 4 2.62 -23.32 17.22
CA HIS A 4 3.06 -22.71 15.98
C HIS A 4 1.97 -21.73 15.57
N ASP A 5 2.33 -20.45 15.51
CA ASP A 5 1.50 -19.42 14.91
C ASP A 5 1.24 -19.83 13.45
N THR A 6 0.00 -20.22 13.16
CA THR A 6 -0.42 -20.66 11.83
C THR A 6 -0.94 -19.49 10.99
N SER A 7 -0.89 -18.26 11.52
CA SER A 7 -1.29 -17.06 10.80
C SER A 7 -0.31 -16.72 9.67
N LEU A 8 -0.80 -16.04 8.65
CA LEU A 8 0.02 -15.59 7.53
C LEU A 8 0.96 -14.44 7.91
N ALA A 9 0.75 -13.78 9.05
CA ALA A 9 1.56 -12.64 9.49
C ALA A 9 3.06 -12.99 9.55
N SER A 10 3.42 -14.21 9.97
CA SER A 10 4.81 -14.65 10.03
C SER A 10 5.48 -14.81 8.68
N LEU A 11 4.71 -15.10 7.62
CA LEU A 11 5.22 -15.26 6.25
C LEU A 11 5.52 -13.91 5.58
N TYR A 12 4.87 -12.85 6.03
CA TYR A 12 4.94 -11.53 5.40
C TYR A 12 5.73 -10.49 6.22
N LYS A 13 6.63 -10.92 7.10
CA LYS A 13 7.48 -10.01 7.91
C LYS A 13 8.31 -9.03 7.08
N GLY A 14 8.79 -9.45 5.92
CA GLY A 14 9.51 -8.58 5.00
C GLY A 14 8.69 -7.39 4.52
N TRP A 15 7.38 -7.58 4.35
CA TRP A 15 6.47 -6.50 3.97
C TRP A 15 6.32 -5.46 5.10
N ASP A 16 6.32 -5.89 6.37
CA ASP A 16 6.34 -4.97 7.52
C ASP A 16 7.62 -4.10 7.53
N VAL A 17 8.77 -4.70 7.26
CA VAL A 17 10.03 -3.94 7.13
C VAL A 17 9.94 -2.91 6.01
N TYR A 18 9.37 -3.30 4.86
CA TYR A 18 9.19 -2.38 3.73
C TYR A 18 8.24 -1.23 4.06
N GLN A 19 7.14 -1.51 4.75
CA GLN A 19 6.21 -0.49 5.26
C GLN A 19 6.92 0.54 6.15
N GLN A 20 7.78 0.09 7.06
CA GLN A 20 8.55 0.99 7.93
C GLN A 20 9.50 1.89 7.12
N GLN A 21 10.11 1.37 6.05
CA GLN A 21 10.94 2.16 5.16
C GLN A 21 10.15 3.23 4.39
N LEU A 22 8.93 2.90 3.93
CA LEU A 22 8.04 3.89 3.31
C LEU A 22 7.70 5.03 4.28
N VAL A 23 7.30 4.71 5.50
CA VAL A 23 6.99 5.70 6.54
C VAL A 23 8.21 6.57 6.85
N LYS A 24 9.38 5.95 7.05
CA LYS A 24 10.65 6.64 7.34
C LYS A 24 11.02 7.62 6.21
N ALA A 25 10.82 7.24 4.95
CA ALA A 25 11.14 8.08 3.81
C ALA A 25 10.18 9.27 3.64
N ILE A 26 8.89 9.09 3.96
CA ILE A 26 7.86 10.14 3.79
C ILE A 26 7.79 11.10 4.97
N ALA A 27 7.95 10.62 6.21
CA ALA A 27 7.72 11.40 7.41
C ALA A 27 8.48 12.74 7.49
N PRO A 28 9.77 12.87 7.07
CA PRO A 28 10.54 14.11 7.18
C PRO A 28 10.27 15.10 6.04
N LEU A 29 9.50 14.75 5.01
CA LEU A 29 9.39 15.53 3.78
C LEU A 29 8.51 16.78 3.99
N SER A 30 8.99 17.91 3.50
CA SER A 30 8.19 19.13 3.38
C SER A 30 7.16 19.04 2.25
N ALA A 31 6.20 19.98 2.20
CA ALA A 31 5.23 20.06 1.11
C ALA A 31 5.92 20.21 -0.27
N ASP A 32 6.99 21.01 -0.35
CA ASP A 32 7.76 21.20 -1.57
C ASP A 32 8.46 19.90 -1.99
N GLN A 33 9.03 19.16 -1.03
CA GLN A 33 9.66 17.88 -1.31
C GLN A 33 8.64 16.80 -1.73
N LEU A 34 7.44 16.79 -1.14
CA LEU A 34 6.35 15.90 -1.58
C LEU A 34 5.85 16.22 -3.00
N ALA A 35 6.03 17.45 -3.48
CA ALA A 35 5.68 17.86 -4.84
C ALA A 35 6.74 17.49 -5.89
N LEU A 36 7.94 17.02 -5.48
CA LEU A 36 9.02 16.63 -6.39
C LEU A 36 8.61 15.45 -7.28
N ARG A 37 9.12 15.45 -8.52
CA ARG A 37 8.88 14.45 -9.57
C ARG A 37 10.22 14.04 -10.17
N ALA A 38 10.36 12.78 -10.57
CA ALA A 38 11.52 12.33 -11.33
C ALA A 38 11.54 12.93 -12.75
N ALA A 39 10.38 13.19 -13.34
CA ALA A 39 10.19 13.93 -14.58
C ALA A 39 8.83 14.66 -14.57
N PRO A 40 8.66 15.76 -15.36
CA PRO A 40 7.44 16.59 -15.28
C PRO A 40 6.12 15.85 -15.50
N GLN A 41 6.11 14.81 -16.35
CA GLN A 41 4.94 14.02 -16.68
C GLN A 41 4.64 12.90 -15.67
N LEU A 42 5.54 12.62 -14.73
CA LEU A 42 5.38 11.56 -13.74
C LEU A 42 4.65 12.07 -12.48
N ARG A 43 4.16 11.15 -11.66
CA ARG A 43 3.57 11.47 -10.37
C ARG A 43 4.60 12.07 -9.43
N SER A 44 4.17 12.96 -8.54
CA SER A 44 5.01 13.43 -7.44
C SER A 44 5.11 12.38 -6.32
N ILE A 45 6.09 12.54 -5.44
CA ILE A 45 6.27 11.67 -4.27
C ILE A 45 4.97 11.55 -3.48
N GLY A 46 4.30 12.68 -3.16
CA GLY A 46 3.04 12.69 -2.43
C GLY A 46 1.91 11.97 -3.18
N MET A 47 1.84 12.11 -4.50
CA MET A 47 0.85 11.39 -5.33
C MET A 47 1.11 9.88 -5.34
N ILE A 48 2.39 9.45 -5.36
CA ILE A 48 2.75 8.03 -5.33
C ILE A 48 2.40 7.44 -3.97
N ALA A 49 2.72 8.13 -2.87
CA ALA A 49 2.38 7.68 -1.52
C ALA A 49 0.85 7.56 -1.33
N ALA A 50 0.08 8.54 -1.78
CA ALA A 50 -1.39 8.49 -1.76
C ALA A 50 -1.94 7.33 -2.62
N HIS A 51 -1.28 7.01 -3.74
CA HIS A 51 -1.64 5.88 -4.61
C HIS A 51 -1.39 4.53 -3.93
N ILE A 52 -0.27 4.37 -3.21
CA ILE A 52 -0.01 3.16 -2.39
C ILE A 52 -1.15 2.95 -1.38
N VAL A 53 -1.48 4.00 -0.60
CA VAL A 53 -2.58 3.95 0.39
C VAL A 53 -3.90 3.57 -0.27
N GLY A 54 -4.26 4.28 -1.34
CA GLY A 54 -5.51 4.05 -2.07
C GLY A 54 -5.62 2.63 -2.64
N ALA A 55 -4.54 2.11 -3.22
CA ALA A 55 -4.52 0.77 -3.78
C ALA A 55 -4.69 -0.31 -2.70
N ARG A 56 -3.96 -0.22 -1.58
CA ARG A 56 -4.11 -1.16 -0.44
C ARG A 56 -5.56 -1.25 0.01
N VAL A 57 -6.22 -0.10 0.20
CA VAL A 57 -7.61 -0.05 0.66
C VAL A 57 -8.58 -0.58 -0.41
N ARG A 58 -8.37 -0.27 -1.69
CA ARG A 58 -9.22 -0.82 -2.75
C ARG A 58 -9.15 -2.35 -2.83
N TRP A 59 -7.96 -2.93 -2.71
CA TRP A 59 -7.79 -4.38 -2.76
C TRP A 59 -8.29 -5.08 -1.50
N PHE A 60 -7.89 -4.62 -0.32
CA PHE A 60 -8.25 -5.27 0.94
C PHE A 60 -9.67 -4.96 1.39
N HIS A 61 -10.07 -3.68 1.38
CA HIS A 61 -11.39 -3.29 1.86
C HIS A 61 -12.48 -3.45 0.79
N ARG A 62 -12.31 -2.80 -0.37
CA ARG A 62 -13.38 -2.76 -1.37
C ARG A 62 -13.59 -4.11 -2.05
N LEU A 63 -12.53 -4.85 -2.38
CA LEU A 63 -12.63 -6.14 -3.07
C LEU A 63 -12.81 -7.30 -2.10
N MET A 64 -11.99 -7.38 -1.05
CA MET A 64 -12.02 -8.50 -0.11
C MET A 64 -12.96 -8.30 1.09
N GLY A 65 -13.50 -7.09 1.31
CA GLY A 65 -14.44 -6.81 2.39
C GLY A 65 -13.80 -6.67 3.77
N GLU A 66 -12.49 -6.43 3.84
CA GLU A 66 -11.75 -6.35 5.09
C GLU A 66 -11.81 -4.96 5.74
N GLY A 67 -11.66 -4.90 7.07
CA GLY A 67 -11.59 -3.66 7.83
C GLY A 67 -12.94 -2.99 8.10
N SER A 68 -12.88 -1.80 8.72
CA SER A 68 -14.06 -1.00 9.08
C SER A 68 -14.56 -0.15 7.90
N VAL A 69 -15.82 0.29 7.99
CA VAL A 69 -16.45 1.13 6.94
C VAL A 69 -15.68 2.42 6.70
N ASP A 70 -15.10 3.02 7.74
CA ASP A 70 -14.45 4.33 7.62
C ASP A 70 -13.15 4.30 6.78
N ILE A 71 -12.51 3.13 6.66
CA ILE A 71 -11.27 2.97 5.88
C ILE A 71 -11.46 3.28 4.39
N HIS A 72 -12.69 3.19 3.85
CA HIS A 72 -12.99 3.43 2.44
C HIS A 72 -12.56 4.81 1.94
N LEU A 73 -12.50 5.82 2.83
CA LEU A 73 -12.11 7.18 2.48
C LEU A 73 -10.65 7.26 2.01
N LEU A 74 -9.79 6.38 2.50
CA LEU A 74 -8.40 6.30 2.04
C LEU A 74 -8.32 5.75 0.60
N GLY A 75 -9.28 4.93 0.19
CA GLY A 75 -9.31 4.31 -1.14
C GLY A 75 -9.50 5.28 -2.31
N ILE A 76 -9.79 6.56 -2.04
CA ILE A 76 -10.00 7.60 -3.04
C ILE A 76 -8.92 8.70 -3.03
N TRP A 77 -7.84 8.53 -2.25
CA TRP A 77 -6.81 9.54 -2.07
C TRP A 77 -6.00 9.87 -3.33
N ASP A 78 -5.95 8.95 -4.27
CA ASP A 78 -5.21 9.08 -5.53
C ASP A 78 -6.08 9.47 -6.74
N ARG A 79 -7.32 9.93 -6.50
CA ARG A 79 -8.16 10.46 -7.58
C ARG A 79 -7.61 11.78 -8.12
N PRO A 80 -7.83 12.08 -9.40
CA PRO A 80 -7.28 13.30 -10.05
C PRO A 80 -7.60 14.58 -9.30
N GLU A 81 -8.78 14.70 -8.71
CA GLU A 81 -9.27 15.86 -7.98
C GLU A 81 -8.97 15.83 -6.47
N ALA A 82 -8.27 14.78 -5.98
CA ALA A 82 -7.94 14.69 -4.58
C ALA A 82 -6.92 15.76 -4.17
N PRO A 83 -7.10 16.41 -3.01
CA PRO A 83 -6.18 17.42 -2.54
C PRO A 83 -4.80 16.82 -2.23
N ALA A 84 -3.75 17.63 -2.40
CA ALA A 84 -2.42 17.28 -1.92
C ALA A 84 -2.43 17.04 -0.41
N ARG A 85 -1.69 16.02 0.05
CA ARG A 85 -1.61 15.61 1.44
C ARG A 85 -0.28 16.04 2.05
N SER A 86 -0.32 16.40 3.34
CA SER A 86 0.89 16.61 4.13
C SER A 86 1.60 15.27 4.42
N ALA A 87 2.87 15.34 4.82
CA ALA A 87 3.61 14.16 5.26
C ALA A 87 2.91 13.42 6.40
N ALA A 88 2.37 14.15 7.38
CA ALA A 88 1.64 13.55 8.50
C ALA A 88 0.38 12.81 8.07
N GLU A 89 -0.41 13.36 7.12
CA GLU A 89 -1.56 12.67 6.56
C GLU A 89 -1.15 11.41 5.78
N LEU A 90 -0.10 11.49 4.96
CA LEU A 90 0.40 10.34 4.19
C LEU A 90 0.92 9.23 5.10
N VAL A 91 1.67 9.58 6.16
CA VAL A 91 2.12 8.62 7.18
C VAL A 91 0.92 7.96 7.85
N GLY A 92 -0.06 8.74 8.32
CA GLY A 92 -1.28 8.19 8.91
C GLY A 92 -2.01 7.23 7.96
N GLY A 93 -2.18 7.59 6.68
CA GLY A 93 -2.78 6.72 5.68
C GLY A 93 -1.98 5.44 5.40
N LEU A 94 -0.65 5.53 5.36
CA LEU A 94 0.24 4.36 5.25
C LEU A 94 0.10 3.44 6.47
N GLU A 95 0.02 3.99 7.68
CA GLU A 95 -0.15 3.23 8.92
C GLU A 95 -1.53 2.58 9.01
N ASP A 96 -2.60 3.33 8.74
CA ASP A 96 -3.98 2.81 8.77
C ASP A 96 -4.21 1.71 7.72
N SER A 97 -3.72 1.92 6.49
CA SER A 97 -3.82 0.90 5.43
C SER A 97 -2.94 -0.33 5.72
N TRP A 98 -1.83 -0.15 6.41
CA TRP A 98 -0.98 -1.24 6.87
C TRP A 98 -1.63 -2.03 8.01
N GLN A 99 -2.27 -1.35 8.97
CA GLN A 99 -3.02 -2.01 10.04
C GLN A 99 -4.14 -2.91 9.48
N LEU A 100 -4.87 -2.43 8.47
CA LEU A 100 -5.85 -3.23 7.73
C LEU A 100 -5.25 -4.53 7.19
N ILE A 101 -4.06 -4.45 6.56
CA ILE A 101 -3.35 -5.61 6.02
C ILE A 101 -2.91 -6.56 7.14
N GLN A 102 -2.28 -6.03 8.20
CA GLN A 102 -1.82 -6.83 9.34
C GLN A 102 -2.96 -7.59 10.02
N ASP A 103 -4.07 -6.93 10.29
CA ASP A 103 -5.25 -7.54 10.92
C ASP A 103 -5.83 -8.66 10.03
N SER A 104 -5.80 -8.47 8.73
CA SER A 104 -6.25 -9.49 7.77
C SER A 104 -5.31 -10.70 7.77
N LEU A 105 -4.01 -10.49 7.64
CA LEU A 105 -3.00 -11.55 7.66
C LEU A 105 -2.96 -12.32 8.99
N ALA A 106 -3.25 -11.66 10.11
CA ALA A 106 -3.31 -12.30 11.42
C ALA A 106 -4.51 -13.27 11.56
N ARG A 107 -5.60 -13.04 10.85
CA ARG A 107 -6.80 -13.89 10.87
C ARG A 107 -6.76 -15.02 9.86
N TRP A 108 -6.10 -14.82 8.72
CA TRP A 108 -6.11 -15.79 7.63
C TRP A 108 -5.12 -16.93 7.86
N THR A 109 -5.51 -18.09 7.36
CA THR A 109 -4.71 -19.33 7.31
C THR A 109 -4.29 -19.62 5.86
N LEU A 110 -3.47 -20.64 5.67
CA LEU A 110 -3.10 -21.09 4.31
C LEU A 110 -4.31 -21.51 3.47
N ALA A 111 -5.35 -22.07 4.10
CA ALA A 111 -6.56 -22.46 3.38
C ALA A 111 -7.35 -21.24 2.86
N ASP A 112 -7.28 -20.11 3.57
CA ASP A 112 -7.95 -18.88 3.16
C ASP A 112 -7.34 -18.26 1.90
N LEU A 113 -6.09 -18.61 1.55
CA LEU A 113 -5.40 -18.12 0.36
C LEU A 113 -6.07 -18.58 -0.95
N GLU A 114 -6.74 -19.73 -0.92
CA GLU A 114 -7.43 -20.33 -2.08
C GLU A 114 -8.80 -19.67 -2.36
N HIS A 115 -9.27 -18.77 -1.49
CA HIS A 115 -10.54 -18.08 -1.70
C HIS A 115 -10.53 -17.28 -3.00
N ILE A 116 -11.54 -17.50 -3.84
CA ILE A 116 -11.67 -16.89 -5.16
C ILE A 116 -12.60 -15.68 -5.09
N PHE A 117 -12.19 -14.59 -5.70
CA PHE A 117 -12.98 -13.39 -5.94
C PHE A 117 -13.27 -13.26 -7.43
N GLU A 118 -14.54 -13.12 -7.76
CA GLU A 118 -15.01 -12.99 -9.15
C GLU A 118 -15.67 -11.62 -9.34
N GLY A 119 -15.56 -11.08 -10.54
CA GLY A 119 -16.15 -9.79 -10.87
C GLY A 119 -15.88 -9.38 -12.31
N THR A 120 -16.17 -8.12 -12.62
CA THR A 120 -15.93 -7.53 -13.94
C THR A 120 -15.13 -6.25 -13.78
N TYR A 121 -14.08 -6.09 -14.57
CA TYR A 121 -13.29 -4.87 -14.62
C TYR A 121 -12.98 -4.50 -16.07
N GLY A 122 -13.26 -3.25 -16.45
CA GLY A 122 -13.05 -2.79 -17.84
C GLY A 122 -13.88 -3.53 -18.89
N GLY A 123 -14.96 -4.22 -18.49
CA GLY A 123 -15.80 -5.04 -19.36
C GLY A 123 -15.34 -6.49 -19.47
N GLU A 124 -14.23 -6.86 -18.84
CA GLU A 124 -13.71 -8.23 -18.80
C GLU A 124 -13.98 -8.87 -17.44
N GLU A 125 -14.37 -10.17 -17.47
CA GLU A 125 -14.55 -10.95 -16.25
C GLU A 125 -13.19 -11.36 -15.68
N TYR A 126 -13.09 -11.36 -14.33
CA TYR A 126 -11.92 -11.86 -13.62
C TYR A 126 -12.32 -12.90 -12.57
N SER A 127 -11.40 -13.81 -12.31
CA SER A 127 -11.47 -14.81 -11.24
C SER A 127 -10.06 -14.91 -10.64
N ILE A 128 -9.86 -14.36 -9.45
CA ILE A 128 -8.54 -14.24 -8.80
C ILE A 128 -8.59 -14.74 -7.36
N THR A 129 -7.51 -15.36 -6.90
CA THR A 129 -7.39 -15.87 -5.54
C THR A 129 -6.94 -14.77 -4.57
N ARG A 130 -7.23 -14.95 -3.27
CA ARG A 130 -6.67 -14.08 -2.20
C ARG A 130 -5.13 -14.06 -2.26
N GLN A 131 -4.50 -15.17 -2.51
CA GLN A 131 -3.04 -15.25 -2.68
C GLN A 131 -2.54 -14.32 -3.79
N TRP A 132 -3.21 -14.31 -4.93
CA TRP A 132 -2.87 -13.44 -6.05
C TRP A 132 -3.02 -11.95 -5.64
N ILE A 133 -4.09 -11.60 -4.94
CA ILE A 133 -4.32 -10.23 -4.47
C ILE A 133 -3.22 -9.77 -3.51
N ILE A 134 -2.86 -10.61 -2.54
CA ILE A 134 -1.78 -10.29 -1.59
C ILE A 134 -0.47 -10.03 -2.35
N TRP A 135 -0.11 -10.92 -3.28
CA TRP A 135 1.08 -10.77 -4.09
C TRP A 135 1.05 -9.49 -4.93
N HIS A 136 -0.09 -9.21 -5.58
CA HIS A 136 -0.25 -8.00 -6.38
C HIS A 136 -0.09 -6.72 -5.55
N VAL A 137 -0.57 -6.68 -4.31
CA VAL A 137 -0.39 -5.51 -3.44
C VAL A 137 1.06 -5.38 -2.96
N ILE A 138 1.76 -6.50 -2.72
CA ILE A 138 3.20 -6.47 -2.40
C ILE A 138 4.00 -5.90 -3.58
N GLU A 139 3.81 -6.45 -4.79
CA GLU A 139 4.54 -5.96 -5.97
C GLU A 139 4.23 -4.49 -6.27
N HIS A 140 2.97 -4.06 -6.04
CA HIS A 140 2.54 -2.69 -6.19
C HIS A 140 3.26 -1.75 -5.20
N ASP A 141 3.34 -2.15 -3.93
CA ASP A 141 4.07 -1.38 -2.91
C ASP A 141 5.56 -1.26 -3.25
N VAL A 142 6.19 -2.37 -3.65
CA VAL A 142 7.62 -2.41 -4.01
C VAL A 142 7.89 -1.56 -5.25
N HIS A 143 7.04 -1.67 -6.28
CA HIS A 143 7.16 -0.88 -7.50
C HIS A 143 7.09 0.62 -7.20
N HIS A 144 6.05 1.06 -6.51
CA HIS A 144 5.84 2.48 -6.21
C HIS A 144 6.79 3.03 -5.15
N GLY A 145 7.22 2.22 -4.20
CA GLY A 145 8.29 2.60 -3.27
C GLY A 145 9.62 2.79 -4.00
N GLY A 146 9.90 1.99 -5.02
CA GLY A 146 11.04 2.19 -5.91
C GLY A 146 10.97 3.52 -6.68
N GLU A 147 9.78 3.91 -7.16
CA GLU A 147 9.56 5.22 -7.80
C GLU A 147 9.80 6.38 -6.81
N ILE A 148 9.34 6.26 -5.56
CA ILE A 148 9.62 7.24 -4.49
C ILE A 148 11.13 7.33 -4.26
N SER A 149 11.80 6.20 -4.07
CA SER A 149 13.24 6.13 -3.82
C SER A 149 14.05 6.75 -4.96
N LEU A 150 13.70 6.43 -6.21
CA LEU A 150 14.31 7.01 -7.40
C LEU A 150 14.11 8.53 -7.43
N THR A 151 12.88 9.01 -7.18
CA THR A 151 12.56 10.44 -7.20
C THR A 151 13.34 11.19 -6.14
N LEU A 152 13.41 10.66 -4.90
CA LEU A 152 14.23 11.23 -3.83
C LEU A 152 15.70 11.33 -4.24
N GLY A 153 16.27 10.24 -4.77
CA GLY A 153 17.68 10.18 -5.20
C GLY A 153 18.02 11.16 -6.33
N VAL A 154 17.12 11.33 -7.32
CA VAL A 154 17.30 12.33 -8.41
C VAL A 154 17.40 13.75 -7.84
N HIS A 155 16.75 14.04 -6.73
CA HIS A 155 16.78 15.35 -6.07
C HIS A 155 17.79 15.42 -4.90
N GLY A 156 18.69 14.43 -4.76
CA GLY A 156 19.74 14.44 -3.73
C GLY A 156 19.23 14.19 -2.32
N LEU A 157 18.05 13.58 -2.18
CA LEU A 157 17.45 13.19 -0.91
C LEU A 157 17.68 11.69 -0.66
N GLU A 158 17.65 11.28 0.61
CA GLU A 158 17.79 9.88 1.02
C GLU A 158 16.56 9.08 0.57
N GLY A 159 16.79 7.99 -0.17
CA GLY A 159 15.75 7.05 -0.60
C GLY A 159 15.42 6.01 0.47
N LEU A 160 14.65 4.97 0.06
CA LEU A 160 14.40 3.81 0.92
C LEU A 160 15.70 3.02 1.10
N ASP A 161 15.98 2.62 2.35
CA ASP A 161 17.14 1.80 2.72
C ASP A 161 16.65 0.37 3.03
N LEU A 162 16.86 -0.54 2.06
CA LEU A 162 16.37 -1.93 2.09
C LEU A 162 17.46 -2.91 2.56
#